data_4898b38af9c55601785811574f412fc5
#
_entry.id   4898b38af9c55601785811574f412fc5
#
_cell.length_a   1.000
_cell.length_b   1.000
_cell.length_c   1.000
_cell.angle_alpha   90.00
_cell.angle_beta   90.00
_cell.angle_gamma   90.00
#
_symmetry.space_group_name_H-M   'P 1'
#
loop_
_entity.id
_entity.type
_entity.pdbx_description
1 polymer ?
#
loop_
_entity_poly.entity_id
_entity_poly.type
_entity_poly.pdbx_seq_one_letter_code
_entity_poly.pdbx_strand_id
1 'polypeptide(L)'
;MTNSMIHQGGGTRILGLDPGLRRTGWGVIVAEGSRLRWIAHGVVAPPEGAPLSERLLWLLEKVGDVCAAYSCDEAAIEEVFVNVNPSSTLKLGHARAAVMLAPAQAGLSVAEYSPNLIKKAVVGAGHADKGQIAFMVKRLLPQSCQGAAGDVKADAADALAVAITHAQLRKRALLIPPPLGEGDRVAVEGAKARHLLRGEPPPPQRKRAAVPLPQRGRNP
;
A
#
# COMPACT_ATOMS: atom_id res chain seq x y z
N MET A 1 23.64 4.49 -9.56
CA MET A 1 24.25 4.94 -8.29
C MET A 1 23.12 5.09 -7.30
N THR A 2 22.87 4.05 -6.52
CA THR A 2 21.79 3.99 -5.52
C THR A 2 22.22 4.81 -4.31
N ASN A 3 21.60 5.98 -4.15
CA ASN A 3 21.84 6.87 -3.02
C ASN A 3 21.10 6.29 -1.79
N SER A 4 21.72 5.30 -1.15
CA SER A 4 21.32 4.84 0.17
C SER A 4 21.78 5.87 1.19
N MET A 5 21.02 6.96 1.34
CA MET A 5 21.16 7.82 2.51
C MET A 5 20.69 7.05 3.73
N ILE A 6 21.64 6.40 4.40
CA ILE A 6 21.45 5.85 5.75
C ILE A 6 21.05 7.04 6.64
N HIS A 7 19.75 7.10 6.98
CA HIS A 7 19.25 8.07 7.94
C HIS A 7 19.93 7.77 9.29
N GLN A 8 20.76 8.70 9.76
CA GLN A 8 21.40 8.66 11.08
C GLN A 8 20.40 8.92 12.22
N GLY A 9 19.35 8.11 12.27
CA GLY A 9 18.37 8.09 13.34
C GLY A 9 17.69 6.73 13.29
N GLY A 10 18.10 5.83 14.15
CA GLY A 10 17.93 4.35 14.12
C GLY A 10 16.54 3.77 13.99
N GLY A 11 15.61 4.34 13.21
CA GLY A 11 14.27 3.82 13.03
C GLY A 11 13.81 3.78 11.57
N THR A 12 12.92 2.85 11.24
CA THR A 12 12.31 2.72 9.90
C THR A 12 11.09 3.60 9.78
N ARG A 13 11.02 4.43 8.75
CA ARG A 13 9.85 5.25 8.42
C ARG A 13 8.87 4.46 7.59
N ILE A 14 7.67 4.27 8.12
CA ILE A 14 6.62 3.46 7.52
C ILE A 14 5.47 4.36 7.12
N LEU A 15 5.08 4.30 5.84
CA LEU A 15 3.87 4.91 5.30
C LEU A 15 2.73 3.89 5.34
N GLY A 16 1.67 4.18 6.09
CA GLY A 16 0.41 3.45 6.03
C GLY A 16 -0.59 4.16 5.14
N LEU A 17 -1.36 3.40 4.37
CA LEU A 17 -2.32 3.89 3.37
C LEU A 17 -3.66 3.18 3.54
N ASP A 18 -4.74 3.97 3.61
CA ASP A 18 -6.14 3.53 3.54
C ASP A 18 -6.76 4.08 2.25
N PRO A 19 -6.82 3.27 1.16
CA PRO A 19 -7.20 3.75 -0.16
C PRO A 19 -8.70 3.98 -0.31
N GLY A 20 -9.06 5.15 -0.81
CA GLY A 20 -10.41 5.49 -1.20
C GLY A 20 -10.46 6.50 -2.35
N LEU A 21 -11.40 6.32 -3.30
CA LEU A 21 -11.50 7.21 -4.46
C LEU A 21 -11.91 8.64 -4.11
N ARG A 22 -12.70 8.85 -3.07
CA ARG A 22 -13.09 10.18 -2.60
C ARG A 22 -12.08 10.75 -1.62
N ARG A 23 -11.55 9.90 -0.78
CA ARG A 23 -10.61 10.26 0.30
C ARG A 23 -9.69 9.07 0.52
N THR A 24 -8.39 9.31 0.45
CA THR A 24 -7.36 8.34 0.81
C THR A 24 -6.67 8.84 2.07
N GLY A 25 -6.76 8.04 3.13
CA GLY A 25 -6.00 8.29 4.35
C GLY A 25 -4.53 7.92 4.17
N TRP A 26 -3.65 8.69 4.82
CA TRP A 26 -2.24 8.35 4.92
C TRP A 26 -1.70 8.68 6.31
N GLY A 27 -0.71 7.93 6.76
CA GLY A 27 -0.04 8.15 8.04
C GLY A 27 1.40 7.66 8.00
N VAL A 28 2.32 8.46 8.57
CA VAL A 28 3.75 8.14 8.65
C VAL A 28 4.17 8.01 10.09
N ILE A 29 4.82 6.90 10.40
CA ILE A 29 5.40 6.61 11.73
C ILE A 29 6.87 6.24 11.59
N VAL A 30 7.62 6.34 12.68
CA VAL A 30 8.94 5.72 12.83
C VAL A 30 8.83 4.54 13.77
N ALA A 31 9.36 3.38 13.36
CA ALA A 31 9.46 2.19 14.16
C ALA A 31 10.91 1.93 14.61
N GLU A 32 11.17 2.03 15.90
CA GLU A 32 12.47 1.78 16.55
C GLU A 32 12.32 0.63 17.54
N GLY A 33 12.68 -0.57 17.15
CA GLY A 33 12.40 -1.71 18.01
C GLY A 33 10.90 -1.86 18.26
N SER A 34 10.45 -1.86 19.51
CA SER A 34 9.03 -1.87 19.91
C SER A 34 8.43 -0.46 20.04
N ARG A 35 9.26 0.58 19.95
CA ARG A 35 8.80 1.96 20.09
C ARG A 35 8.27 2.46 18.74
N LEU A 36 7.08 3.05 18.78
CA LEU A 36 6.46 3.73 17.64
C LEU A 36 6.42 5.23 17.93
N ARG A 37 6.75 6.03 16.92
CA ARG A 37 6.68 7.49 16.98
C ARG A 37 5.91 8.01 15.78
N TRP A 38 4.89 8.79 16.05
CA TRP A 38 4.16 9.52 15.02
C TRP A 38 5.05 10.58 14.36
N ILE A 39 4.91 10.73 13.03
CA ILE A 39 5.56 11.78 12.26
C ILE A 39 4.53 12.73 11.66
N ALA A 40 3.59 12.19 10.87
CA ALA A 40 2.56 12.95 10.20
C ALA A 40 1.38 12.07 9.82
N HIS A 41 0.26 12.68 9.50
CA HIS A 41 -0.89 12.02 8.90
C HIS A 41 -1.72 13.02 8.12
N GLY A 42 -2.60 12.53 7.27
CA GLY A 42 -3.51 13.38 6.51
C GLY A 42 -4.45 12.59 5.61
N VAL A 43 -5.14 13.34 4.77
CA VAL A 43 -6.07 12.82 3.79
C VAL A 43 -5.80 13.47 2.45
N VAL A 44 -5.67 12.67 1.40
CA VAL A 44 -5.68 13.12 0.01
C VAL A 44 -7.10 12.99 -0.53
N ALA A 45 -7.64 14.06 -1.05
CA ALA A 45 -8.97 14.11 -1.66
C ALA A 45 -8.87 14.67 -3.08
N PRO A 46 -9.11 13.87 -4.12
CA PRO A 46 -9.16 14.36 -5.49
C PRO A 46 -10.31 15.36 -5.68
N PRO A 47 -10.22 16.26 -6.67
CA PRO A 47 -11.30 17.20 -6.99
C PRO A 47 -12.63 16.47 -7.25
N GLU A 48 -13.70 16.98 -6.64
CA GLU A 48 -15.04 16.43 -6.88
C GLU A 48 -15.48 16.73 -8.32
N GLY A 49 -16.18 15.77 -8.95
CA GLY A 49 -16.67 15.92 -10.33
C GLY A 49 -15.62 15.69 -11.41
N ALA A 50 -14.33 15.62 -11.08
CA ALA A 50 -13.31 15.32 -12.08
C ALA A 50 -13.46 13.90 -12.67
N PRO A 51 -13.08 13.69 -13.94
CA PRO A 51 -13.04 12.37 -14.57
C PRO A 51 -12.23 11.36 -13.74
N LEU A 52 -12.58 10.08 -13.83
CA LEU A 52 -11.92 9.02 -13.05
C LEU A 52 -10.40 9.02 -13.25
N SER A 53 -9.94 9.16 -14.49
CA SER A 53 -8.51 9.18 -14.84
C SER A 53 -7.75 10.30 -14.12
N GLU A 54 -8.30 11.50 -14.09
CA GLU A 54 -7.70 12.65 -13.40
C GLU A 54 -7.65 12.45 -11.89
N ARG A 55 -8.71 11.87 -11.31
CA ARG A 55 -8.75 11.55 -9.88
C ARG A 55 -7.73 10.49 -9.50
N LEU A 56 -7.53 9.49 -10.35
CA LEU A 56 -6.51 8.45 -10.13
C LEU A 56 -5.10 9.04 -10.24
N LEU A 57 -4.85 9.88 -11.23
CA LEU A 57 -3.57 10.60 -11.37
C LEU A 57 -3.29 11.48 -10.15
N TRP A 58 -4.30 12.23 -9.68
CA TRP A 58 -4.21 13.03 -8.46
C TRP A 58 -3.80 12.20 -7.24
N LEU A 59 -4.43 11.02 -7.04
CA LEU A 59 -4.08 10.12 -5.94
C LEU A 59 -2.63 9.64 -6.06
N LEU A 60 -2.20 9.23 -7.25
CA LEU A 60 -0.84 8.79 -7.52
C LEU A 60 0.19 9.88 -7.19
N GLU A 61 -0.02 11.09 -7.70
CA GLU A 61 0.90 12.22 -7.50
C GLU A 61 0.95 12.65 -6.03
N LYS A 62 -0.21 12.83 -5.38
CA LYS A 62 -0.27 13.32 -4.01
C LYS A 62 0.26 12.32 -2.98
N VAL A 63 0.08 11.02 -3.20
CA VAL A 63 0.73 9.99 -2.37
C VAL A 63 2.24 9.94 -2.65
N GLY A 64 2.66 10.14 -3.90
CA GLY A 64 4.07 10.30 -4.27
C GLY A 64 4.72 11.49 -3.56
N ASP A 65 4.03 12.64 -3.50
CA ASP A 65 4.48 13.83 -2.74
C ASP A 65 4.70 13.48 -1.25
N VAL A 66 3.80 12.69 -0.65
CA VAL A 66 3.95 12.23 0.75
C VAL A 66 5.19 11.33 0.90
N CYS A 67 5.41 10.37 -0.02
CA CYS A 67 6.59 9.50 0.02
C CYS A 67 7.88 10.32 0.02
N ALA A 68 7.97 11.32 -0.86
CA ALA A 68 9.12 12.19 -1.00
C ALA A 68 9.31 13.11 0.22
N ALA A 69 8.22 13.77 0.67
CA ALA A 69 8.27 14.74 1.77
C ALA A 69 8.74 14.12 3.09
N TYR A 70 8.36 12.88 3.36
CA TYR A 70 8.70 12.19 4.62
C TYR A 70 9.84 11.18 4.48
N SER A 71 10.41 11.01 3.29
CA SER A 71 11.52 10.06 3.02
C SER A 71 11.22 8.69 3.62
N CYS A 72 10.09 8.09 3.22
CA CYS A 72 9.64 6.81 3.73
C CYS A 72 10.56 5.67 3.28
N ASP A 73 10.77 4.66 4.13
CA ASP A 73 11.58 3.47 3.83
C ASP A 73 10.72 2.31 3.36
N GLU A 74 9.52 2.17 3.91
CA GLU A 74 8.57 1.09 3.62
C GLU A 74 7.15 1.65 3.55
N ALA A 75 6.28 0.98 2.81
CA ALA A 75 4.87 1.30 2.73
C ALA A 75 3.99 0.09 3.04
N ALA A 76 2.79 0.35 3.53
CA ALA A 76 1.77 -0.66 3.76
C ALA A 76 0.40 -0.12 3.35
N ILE A 77 -0.46 -0.99 2.82
CA ILE A 77 -1.78 -0.63 2.32
C ILE A 77 -2.83 -1.63 2.79
N GLU A 78 -4.04 -1.15 3.07
CA GLU A 78 -5.17 -2.01 3.38
C GLU A 78 -5.67 -2.74 2.12
N GLU A 79 -5.93 -4.04 2.24
CA GLU A 79 -6.61 -4.83 1.23
C GLU A 79 -8.07 -4.41 1.12
N VAL A 80 -8.56 -4.37 -0.11
CA VAL A 80 -9.97 -4.07 -0.39
C VAL A 80 -10.71 -5.35 -0.74
N PHE A 81 -11.79 -5.63 -0.01
CA PHE A 81 -12.68 -6.75 -0.32
C PHE A 81 -13.82 -6.35 -1.24
N VAL A 82 -14.32 -7.33 -1.99
CA VAL A 82 -15.47 -7.17 -2.88
C VAL A 82 -16.69 -6.74 -2.06
N ASN A 83 -17.29 -5.61 -2.43
CA ASN A 83 -18.50 -5.10 -1.81
C ASN A 83 -19.74 -5.57 -2.61
N VAL A 84 -20.91 -5.42 -2.01
CA VAL A 84 -22.22 -5.78 -2.62
C VAL A 84 -22.46 -5.07 -3.96
N ASN A 85 -21.88 -3.88 -4.16
CA ASN A 85 -21.98 -3.11 -5.42
C ASN A 85 -20.71 -3.28 -6.28
N PRO A 86 -20.78 -4.04 -7.41
CA PRO A 86 -19.63 -4.30 -8.27
C PRO A 86 -18.99 -3.03 -8.85
N SER A 87 -19.79 -2.03 -9.21
CA SER A 87 -19.29 -0.76 -9.77
C SER A 87 -18.47 0.03 -8.74
N SER A 88 -18.93 0.06 -7.50
CA SER A 88 -18.19 0.70 -6.40
C SER A 88 -16.89 -0.04 -6.08
N THR A 89 -16.94 -1.37 -6.08
CA THR A 89 -15.76 -2.23 -5.88
C THR A 89 -14.71 -1.98 -6.96
N LEU A 90 -15.12 -1.92 -8.23
CA LEU A 90 -14.20 -1.66 -9.34
C LEU A 90 -13.53 -0.27 -9.20
N LYS A 91 -14.32 0.76 -8.90
CA LYS A 91 -13.78 2.12 -8.69
C LYS A 91 -12.82 2.18 -7.50
N LEU A 92 -13.10 1.46 -6.43
CA LEU A 92 -12.22 1.37 -5.27
C LEU A 92 -10.92 0.61 -5.60
N GLY A 93 -11.02 -0.46 -6.41
CA GLY A 93 -9.85 -1.18 -6.95
C GLY A 93 -8.93 -0.29 -7.78
N HIS A 94 -9.51 0.57 -8.65
CA HIS A 94 -8.73 1.54 -9.40
C HIS A 94 -8.01 2.55 -8.47
N ALA A 95 -8.72 3.10 -7.48
CA ALA A 95 -8.12 4.03 -6.52
C ALA A 95 -6.98 3.36 -5.74
N ARG A 96 -7.20 2.11 -5.28
CA ARG A 96 -6.18 1.33 -4.58
C ARG A 96 -4.94 1.08 -5.45
N ALA A 97 -5.12 0.75 -6.72
CA ALA A 97 -4.02 0.57 -7.65
C ALA A 97 -3.18 1.86 -7.80
N ALA A 98 -3.83 3.02 -7.99
CA ALA A 98 -3.14 4.31 -8.07
C ALA A 98 -2.35 4.63 -6.78
N VAL A 99 -2.96 4.41 -5.61
CA VAL A 99 -2.35 4.63 -4.30
C VAL A 99 -1.16 3.69 -4.05
N MET A 100 -1.25 2.44 -4.49
CA MET A 100 -0.17 1.44 -4.37
C MET A 100 1.02 1.73 -5.29
N LEU A 101 0.74 2.23 -6.50
CA LEU A 101 1.78 2.55 -7.48
C LEU A 101 2.69 3.70 -7.02
N ALA A 102 2.19 4.66 -6.25
CA ALA A 102 2.97 5.80 -5.78
C ALA A 102 4.20 5.40 -4.96
N PRO A 103 4.09 4.64 -3.86
CA PRO A 103 5.26 4.17 -3.12
C PRO A 103 6.11 3.19 -3.95
N ALA A 104 5.52 2.36 -4.81
CA ALA A 104 6.27 1.46 -5.69
C ALA A 104 7.16 2.23 -6.69
N GLN A 105 6.67 3.34 -7.27
CA GLN A 105 7.46 4.23 -8.12
C GLN A 105 8.59 4.92 -7.33
N ALA A 106 8.37 5.21 -6.05
CA ALA A 106 9.42 5.72 -5.16
C ALA A 106 10.45 4.65 -4.74
N GLY A 107 10.31 3.41 -5.21
CA GLY A 107 11.21 2.30 -4.89
C GLY A 107 10.96 1.65 -3.53
N LEU A 108 9.85 1.94 -2.88
CA LEU A 108 9.49 1.36 -1.58
C LEU A 108 8.88 -0.05 -1.76
N SER A 109 9.16 -0.94 -0.83
CA SER A 109 8.37 -2.17 -0.68
C SER A 109 6.97 -1.83 -0.17
N VAL A 110 5.93 -2.44 -0.75
CA VAL A 110 4.54 -2.24 -0.34
C VAL A 110 3.98 -3.55 0.21
N ALA A 111 3.65 -3.57 1.50
CA ALA A 111 2.99 -4.69 2.15
C ALA A 111 1.46 -4.50 2.15
N GLU A 112 0.72 -5.60 2.07
CA GLU A 112 -0.74 -5.60 2.03
C GLU A 112 -1.30 -6.29 3.27
N TYR A 113 -2.32 -5.70 3.89
CA TYR A 113 -2.93 -6.23 5.11
C TYR A 113 -4.45 -6.24 5.03
N SER A 114 -5.05 -7.37 5.40
CA SER A 114 -6.50 -7.46 5.46
C SER A 114 -7.08 -6.65 6.63
N PRO A 115 -8.30 -6.08 6.51
CA PRO A 115 -8.95 -5.32 7.57
C PRO A 115 -9.02 -6.07 8.91
N ASN A 116 -9.29 -7.37 8.88
CA ASN A 116 -9.34 -8.18 10.10
C ASN A 116 -7.97 -8.33 10.77
N LEU A 117 -6.89 -8.42 9.99
CA LEU A 117 -5.54 -8.48 10.50
C LEU A 117 -5.12 -7.14 11.14
N ILE A 118 -5.48 -6.01 10.50
CA ILE A 118 -5.25 -4.67 11.03
C ILE A 118 -5.97 -4.50 12.38
N LYS A 119 -7.26 -4.85 12.44
CA LYS A 119 -8.04 -4.81 13.69
C LYS A 119 -7.40 -5.64 14.79
N LYS A 120 -7.03 -6.88 14.48
CA LYS A 120 -6.40 -7.80 15.43
C LYS A 120 -5.04 -7.28 15.90
N ALA A 121 -4.24 -6.70 15.04
CA ALA A 121 -2.93 -6.16 15.39
C ALA A 121 -3.03 -4.93 16.29
N VAL A 122 -3.98 -4.02 16.02
CA VAL A 122 -4.09 -2.74 16.74
C VAL A 122 -4.91 -2.87 18.02
N VAL A 123 -6.01 -3.62 18.00
CA VAL A 123 -6.96 -3.71 19.13
C VAL A 123 -6.86 -5.05 19.87
N GLY A 124 -6.28 -6.07 19.25
CA GLY A 124 -6.25 -7.44 19.78
C GLY A 124 -7.48 -8.29 19.41
N ALA A 125 -8.51 -7.69 18.78
CA ALA A 125 -9.75 -8.36 18.40
C ALA A 125 -10.13 -8.05 16.93
N GLY A 126 -10.44 -9.09 16.13
CA GLY A 126 -10.75 -8.93 14.70
C GLY A 126 -12.10 -8.24 14.40
N HIS A 127 -12.97 -8.12 15.40
CA HIS A 127 -14.31 -7.50 15.27
C HIS A 127 -14.39 -6.10 15.90
N ALA A 128 -13.24 -5.43 16.09
CA ALA A 128 -13.20 -4.07 16.61
C ALA A 128 -13.98 -3.09 15.73
N ASP A 129 -14.69 -2.16 16.36
CA ASP A 129 -15.34 -1.05 15.68
C ASP A 129 -14.34 0.09 15.36
N LYS A 130 -14.78 1.06 14.53
CA LYS A 130 -13.92 2.20 14.14
C LYS A 130 -13.51 3.08 15.32
N GLY A 131 -14.36 3.24 16.31
CA GLY A 131 -14.07 4.01 17.53
C GLY A 131 -12.93 3.39 18.34
N GLN A 132 -12.93 2.06 18.45
CA GLN A 132 -11.88 1.31 19.12
C GLN A 132 -10.53 1.42 18.40
N ILE A 133 -10.52 1.38 17.07
CA ILE A 133 -9.30 1.58 16.28
C ILE A 133 -8.74 2.98 16.53
N ALA A 134 -9.57 4.02 16.38
CA ALA A 134 -9.15 5.41 16.60
C ALA A 134 -8.62 5.63 18.03
N PHE A 135 -9.28 5.07 19.02
CA PHE A 135 -8.83 5.11 20.42
C PHE A 135 -7.45 4.47 20.60
N MET A 136 -7.24 3.27 20.03
CA MET A 136 -5.97 2.56 20.15
C MET A 136 -4.84 3.27 19.39
N VAL A 137 -5.12 3.83 18.21
CA VAL A 137 -4.15 4.65 17.47
C VAL A 137 -3.68 5.85 18.33
N LYS A 138 -4.62 6.58 18.94
CA LYS A 138 -4.30 7.69 19.86
C LYS A 138 -3.47 7.24 21.06
N ARG A 139 -3.73 6.06 21.59
CA ARG A 139 -2.99 5.49 22.71
C ARG A 139 -1.57 5.03 22.33
N LEU A 140 -1.41 4.45 21.14
CA LEU A 140 -0.12 3.97 20.64
C LEU A 140 0.75 5.11 20.08
N LEU A 141 0.11 6.17 19.58
CA LEU A 141 0.75 7.34 18.99
C LEU A 141 0.20 8.64 19.62
N PRO A 142 0.46 8.89 20.91
CA PRO A 142 -0.15 10.03 21.63
C PRO A 142 0.18 11.39 21.01
N GLN A 143 1.33 11.50 20.30
CA GLN A 143 1.72 12.72 19.60
C GLN A 143 0.83 13.05 18.42
N SER A 144 0.11 12.06 17.84
CA SER A 144 -0.79 12.26 16.68
C SER A 144 -1.98 13.17 16.99
N CYS A 145 -2.30 13.37 18.27
CA CYS A 145 -3.40 14.21 18.74
C CYS A 145 -2.95 15.57 19.29
N GLN A 146 -1.64 15.88 19.22
CA GLN A 146 -1.08 17.10 19.78
C GLN A 146 -0.70 18.10 18.69
N GLY A 147 -0.92 19.39 18.98
CA GLY A 147 -0.46 20.48 18.11
C GLY A 147 -1.37 20.81 16.92
N ALA A 148 -0.78 21.41 15.89
CA ALA A 148 -1.46 21.88 14.67
C ALA A 148 -2.09 20.78 13.81
N ALA A 149 -1.80 19.50 14.08
CA ALA A 149 -2.38 18.36 13.36
C ALA A 149 -3.90 18.18 13.65
N GLY A 150 -4.39 18.76 14.76
CA GLY A 150 -5.79 18.62 15.17
C GLY A 150 -6.17 17.18 15.52
N ASP A 151 -7.47 16.93 15.62
CA ASP A 151 -7.99 15.60 15.87
C ASP A 151 -7.77 14.70 14.64
N VAL A 152 -7.28 13.48 14.84
CA VAL A 152 -7.01 12.53 13.76
C VAL A 152 -8.34 12.15 13.09
N LYS A 153 -8.53 12.57 11.83
CA LYS A 153 -9.72 12.19 11.05
C LYS A 153 -9.76 10.67 10.84
N ALA A 154 -10.95 10.10 10.71
CA ALA A 154 -11.15 8.65 10.62
C ALA A 154 -10.26 7.97 9.56
N ASP A 155 -10.22 8.52 8.33
CA ASP A 155 -9.41 7.95 7.24
C ASP A 155 -7.90 7.95 7.57
N ALA A 156 -7.42 9.00 8.26
CA ALA A 156 -6.03 9.08 8.70
C ALA A 156 -5.74 8.13 9.88
N ALA A 157 -6.72 7.89 10.76
CA ALA A 157 -6.59 6.90 11.84
C ALA A 157 -6.51 5.48 11.28
N ASP A 158 -7.33 5.16 10.27
CA ASP A 158 -7.30 3.87 9.59
C ASP A 158 -5.92 3.66 8.91
N ALA A 159 -5.38 4.67 8.24
CA ALA A 159 -4.05 4.63 7.64
C ALA A 159 -2.91 4.47 8.68
N LEU A 160 -2.99 5.16 9.83
CA LEU A 160 -2.04 4.98 10.93
C LEU A 160 -2.13 3.56 11.52
N ALA A 161 -3.33 2.96 11.59
CA ALA A 161 -3.51 1.58 12.01
C ALA A 161 -2.80 0.60 11.07
N VAL A 162 -2.84 0.85 9.74
CA VAL A 162 -2.07 0.08 8.75
C VAL A 162 -0.57 0.18 9.02
N ALA A 163 -0.05 1.39 9.25
CA ALA A 163 1.38 1.59 9.56
C ALA A 163 1.81 0.89 10.85
N ILE A 164 1.00 0.95 11.91
CA ILE A 164 1.23 0.25 13.19
C ILE A 164 1.27 -1.26 12.96
N THR A 165 0.31 -1.79 12.20
CA THR A 165 0.24 -3.22 11.84
C THR A 165 1.51 -3.66 11.14
N HIS A 166 1.96 -2.89 10.15
CA HIS A 166 3.21 -3.18 9.45
C HIS A 166 4.41 -3.17 10.39
N ALA A 167 4.54 -2.17 11.25
CA ALA A 167 5.62 -2.08 12.23
C ALA A 167 5.70 -3.31 13.16
N GLN A 168 4.57 -3.88 13.53
CA GLN A 168 4.49 -5.07 14.39
C GLN A 168 4.80 -6.37 13.65
N LEU A 169 4.32 -6.51 12.40
CA LEU A 169 4.39 -7.77 11.65
C LEU A 169 5.67 -7.91 10.81
N ARG A 170 6.25 -6.80 10.31
CA ARG A 170 7.47 -6.83 9.49
C ARG A 170 8.63 -7.58 10.15
N LYS A 171 8.76 -7.49 11.46
CA LYS A 171 9.79 -8.20 12.23
C LYS A 171 9.55 -9.71 12.27
N ARG A 172 8.30 -10.13 12.25
CA ARG A 172 7.92 -11.53 12.28
C ARG A 172 8.27 -12.22 10.96
N ALA A 173 8.14 -11.52 9.83
CA ALA A 173 8.56 -12.00 8.52
C ALA A 173 10.09 -12.17 8.40
N LEU A 174 10.88 -11.36 9.09
CA LEU A 174 12.34 -11.47 9.14
C LEU A 174 12.84 -12.61 10.04
N LEU A 175 12.00 -13.10 10.97
CA LEU A 175 12.36 -14.16 11.93
C LEU A 175 11.86 -15.56 11.51
N ILE A 176 11.00 -15.65 10.51
CA ILE A 176 10.51 -16.94 9.98
C ILE A 176 11.28 -17.19 8.68
N PRO A 177 12.20 -18.17 8.64
CA PRO A 177 12.78 -18.58 7.36
C PRO A 177 11.63 -19.04 6.44
N PRO A 178 11.71 -18.77 5.12
CA PRO A 178 10.69 -19.24 4.18
C PRO A 178 10.54 -20.75 4.32
N PRO A 179 9.31 -21.29 4.29
CA PRO A 179 9.10 -22.72 4.35
C PRO A 179 9.88 -23.39 3.22
N LEU A 180 10.73 -24.36 3.57
CA LEU A 180 11.45 -25.18 2.62
C LEU A 180 10.42 -25.95 1.79
N GLY A 181 10.13 -25.54 0.56
CA GLY A 181 9.37 -26.37 -0.37
C GLY A 181 8.28 -25.72 -1.23
N GLU A 182 7.93 -24.43 -1.09
CA GLU A 182 6.93 -23.78 -1.98
C GLU A 182 7.52 -22.63 -2.82
N GLY A 183 8.82 -22.68 -3.11
CA GLY A 183 9.60 -21.56 -3.63
C GLY A 183 9.45 -21.21 -5.11
N ASP A 184 8.74 -21.99 -5.96
CA ASP A 184 8.91 -21.82 -7.42
C ASP A 184 7.87 -20.95 -8.14
N ARG A 185 6.73 -20.66 -7.54
CA ARG A 185 5.69 -19.88 -8.24
C ARG A 185 5.82 -18.36 -8.05
N VAL A 186 6.20 -17.89 -6.89
CA VAL A 186 6.36 -16.46 -6.58
C VAL A 186 7.69 -15.90 -7.07
N ALA A 187 8.75 -16.72 -7.11
CA ALA A 187 10.06 -16.31 -7.61
C ALA A 187 10.08 -15.97 -9.10
N VAL A 188 9.22 -16.59 -9.92
CA VAL A 188 9.14 -16.34 -11.38
C VAL A 188 8.52 -14.98 -11.67
N GLU A 189 7.53 -14.52 -10.90
CA GLU A 189 6.91 -13.20 -11.10
C GLU A 189 7.82 -12.06 -10.59
N GLY A 190 8.46 -12.23 -9.46
CA GLY A 190 9.41 -11.25 -8.94
C GLY A 190 10.69 -11.11 -9.77
N ALA A 191 11.11 -12.14 -10.48
CA ALA A 191 12.25 -12.07 -11.40
C ALA A 191 11.92 -11.28 -12.68
N LYS A 192 10.68 -11.43 -13.22
CA LYS A 192 10.22 -10.64 -14.38
C LYS A 192 10.09 -9.15 -14.06
N ALA A 193 9.62 -8.79 -12.87
CA ALA A 193 9.52 -7.40 -12.44
C ALA A 193 10.90 -6.73 -12.29
N ARG A 194 11.90 -7.45 -11.77
CA ARG A 194 13.27 -6.92 -11.63
C ARG A 194 13.98 -6.71 -12.97
N HIS A 195 13.63 -7.49 -14.00
CA HIS A 195 14.21 -7.35 -15.34
C HIS A 195 13.75 -6.06 -16.03
N LEU A 196 12.48 -5.68 -15.85
CA LEU A 196 11.93 -4.42 -16.38
C LEU A 196 12.56 -3.16 -15.75
N LEU A 197 12.97 -3.24 -14.48
CA LEU A 197 13.57 -2.11 -13.76
C LEU A 197 15.06 -1.88 -14.07
N ARG A 198 15.75 -2.84 -14.71
CA ARG A 198 17.18 -2.72 -15.04
C ARG A 198 17.48 -2.21 -16.46
N GLY A 199 16.45 -1.92 -17.26
CA GLY A 199 16.64 -1.45 -18.64
C GLY A 199 17.31 -2.46 -19.58
N GLU A 200 17.39 -3.73 -19.21
CA GLU A 200 17.92 -4.79 -20.06
C GLU A 200 16.89 -5.15 -21.16
N PRO A 201 17.32 -5.39 -22.40
CA PRO A 201 16.40 -5.75 -23.45
C PRO A 201 15.68 -7.07 -23.14
N PRO A 202 14.38 -7.20 -23.44
CA PRO A 202 13.63 -8.41 -23.18
C PRO A 202 14.24 -9.60 -23.93
N PRO A 203 14.20 -10.81 -23.34
CA PRO A 203 14.68 -12.02 -24.02
C PRO A 203 13.90 -12.24 -25.31
N PRO A 204 14.51 -12.81 -26.36
CA PRO A 204 13.90 -12.99 -27.65
C PRO A 204 12.60 -13.80 -27.54
N GLN A 205 11.50 -13.22 -28.02
CA GLN A 205 10.20 -13.87 -27.99
C GLN A 205 10.23 -15.10 -28.91
N ARG A 206 9.95 -16.28 -28.38
CA ARG A 206 9.67 -17.47 -29.20
C ARG A 206 8.46 -17.15 -30.07
N LYS A 207 8.65 -17.21 -31.41
CA LYS A 207 7.58 -17.05 -32.42
C LYS A 207 6.47 -18.05 -32.05
N ARG A 208 5.31 -17.55 -31.66
CA ARG A 208 4.10 -18.37 -31.54
C ARG A 208 3.76 -18.85 -32.95
N ALA A 209 3.62 -20.16 -33.10
CA ALA A 209 3.09 -20.75 -34.36
C ALA A 209 1.71 -20.11 -34.61
N ALA A 210 1.49 -19.66 -35.83
CA ALA A 210 0.23 -19.10 -36.27
C ALA A 210 -0.86 -20.17 -36.15
N VAL A 211 -1.91 -19.91 -35.38
CA VAL A 211 -3.11 -20.73 -35.32
C VAL A 211 -3.89 -20.47 -36.61
N PRO A 212 -4.18 -21.49 -37.44
CA PRO A 212 -4.97 -21.30 -38.66
C PRO A 212 -6.37 -20.80 -38.33
N LEU A 213 -6.84 -19.76 -39.02
CA LEU A 213 -8.22 -19.27 -38.90
C LEU A 213 -9.19 -20.32 -39.49
N PRO A 214 -10.34 -20.57 -38.85
CA PRO A 214 -11.35 -21.47 -39.38
C PRO A 214 -11.88 -20.91 -40.73
N GLN A 215 -11.88 -21.75 -41.78
CA GLN A 215 -12.45 -21.41 -43.06
C GLN A 215 -13.97 -21.22 -42.91
N ARG A 216 -14.47 -20.07 -43.40
CA ARG A 216 -15.92 -19.84 -43.51
C ARG A 216 -16.50 -20.82 -44.50
N GLY A 217 -17.32 -21.76 -44.01
CA GLY A 217 -18.13 -22.61 -44.84
C GLY A 217 -19.12 -21.76 -45.65
N ARG A 218 -19.10 -21.91 -46.99
CA ARG A 218 -20.17 -21.45 -47.83
C ARG A 218 -21.31 -22.47 -47.65
N ASN A 219 -22.44 -22.00 -47.22
CA ASN A 219 -23.69 -22.76 -47.31
C ASN A 219 -24.29 -22.52 -48.71
N PRO A 220 -24.90 -23.55 -49.28
CA PRO A 220 -25.55 -23.49 -50.60
C PRO A 220 -26.83 -22.66 -50.59
#